data_f40bc330975d61bc08eb208659868687
#
_entry.id   f40bc330975d61bc08eb208659868687
#
_cell.length_a   1.000
_cell.length_b   1.000
_cell.length_c   1.000
_cell.angle_alpha   90.00
_cell.angle_beta   90.00
_cell.angle_gamma   90.00
#
_symmetry.space_group_name_H-M   'P 1'
#
loop_
_entity.id
_entity.type
_entity.pdbx_description
1 polymer ?
#
loop_
_entity_poly.entity_id
_entity_poly.type
_entity_poly.pdbx_seq_one_letter_code
_entity_poly.pdbx_strand_id
1 'polypeptide(L)'
;MHQETLTKTEVAILKFLIGNLTKSFTVREIAKSIRQDYRITYNSIENLVNRGIVEKVKKANINLCKISLKADVEIFSYIEYLRALEFFNRLKEIKLIRNDLLNKIP
;
A
#
# COMPACT_ATOMS: atom_id res chain seq x y z
N MET A 1 -21.07 13.72 -3.12
CA MET A 1 -20.35 12.48 -3.39
C MET A 1 -19.54 12.11 -2.19
N HIS A 2 -19.85 10.99 -1.60
CA HIS A 2 -19.16 10.55 -0.40
C HIS A 2 -17.84 9.89 -0.76
N GLN A 3 -16.76 10.51 -0.34
CA GLN A 3 -15.50 9.81 -0.35
C GLN A 3 -15.49 8.89 0.85
N GLU A 4 -15.63 7.61 0.58
CA GLU A 4 -15.45 6.64 1.64
C GLU A 4 -14.00 6.65 2.08
N THR A 5 -13.81 6.85 3.38
CA THR A 5 -12.48 6.83 3.98
C THR A 5 -11.92 5.42 3.90
N LEU A 6 -10.66 5.31 3.51
CA LEU A 6 -9.95 4.04 3.51
C LEU A 6 -9.53 3.68 4.94
N THR A 7 -9.64 2.42 5.30
CA THR A 7 -9.12 1.94 6.57
C THR A 7 -7.60 1.85 6.52
N LYS A 8 -6.96 1.75 7.68
CA LYS A 8 -5.50 1.59 7.76
C LYS A 8 -5.03 0.33 7.01
N THR A 9 -5.78 -0.76 7.13
CA THR A 9 -5.47 -2.01 6.44
C THR A 9 -5.58 -1.83 4.93
N GLU A 10 -6.65 -1.17 4.46
CA GLU A 10 -6.82 -0.89 3.04
C GLU A 10 -5.70 -0.02 2.48
N VAL A 11 -5.30 1.01 3.22
CA VAL A 11 -4.17 1.86 2.83
C VAL A 11 -2.89 1.03 2.72
N ALA A 12 -2.63 0.16 3.70
CA ALA A 12 -1.44 -0.70 3.68
C ALA A 12 -1.43 -1.63 2.47
N ILE A 13 -2.59 -2.23 2.15
CA ILE A 13 -2.74 -3.09 0.97
C ILE A 13 -2.44 -2.31 -0.30
N LEU A 14 -3.02 -1.13 -0.44
CA LEU A 14 -2.85 -0.31 -1.63
C LEU A 14 -1.42 0.18 -1.79
N LYS A 15 -0.76 0.56 -0.70
CA LYS A 15 0.66 0.93 -0.74
C LYS A 15 1.52 -0.21 -1.27
N PHE A 16 1.25 -1.41 -0.79
CA PHE A 16 1.99 -2.60 -1.22
C PHE A 16 1.76 -2.88 -2.71
N LEU A 17 0.50 -2.87 -3.14
CA LEU A 17 0.15 -3.18 -4.53
C LEU A 17 0.63 -2.09 -5.50
N ILE A 18 0.53 -0.83 -5.13
CA ILE A 18 1.00 0.28 -5.96
C ILE A 18 2.52 0.24 -6.08
N GLY A 19 3.22 -0.14 -5.02
CA GLY A 19 4.66 -0.33 -5.08
C GLY A 19 5.10 -1.50 -5.94
N ASN A 20 4.17 -2.38 -6.35
CA ASN A 20 4.45 -3.59 -7.12
C ASN A 20 3.45 -3.74 -8.27
N LEU A 21 3.26 -2.69 -9.05
CA LEU A 21 2.21 -2.60 -10.09
C LEU A 21 2.25 -3.71 -11.13
N THR A 22 3.42 -4.23 -11.43
CA THR A 22 3.57 -5.26 -12.47
C THR A 22 3.36 -6.68 -11.94
N LYS A 23 3.15 -6.83 -10.64
CA LYS A 23 3.01 -8.14 -10.00
C LYS A 23 1.62 -8.31 -9.43
N SER A 24 1.21 -9.57 -9.29
CA SER A 24 -0.02 -9.94 -8.61
C SER A 24 0.30 -10.88 -7.47
N PHE A 25 -0.51 -10.84 -6.42
CA PHE A 25 -0.21 -11.52 -5.16
C PHE A 25 -1.45 -12.24 -4.63
N THR A 26 -1.23 -13.34 -3.93
CA THR A 26 -2.32 -13.99 -3.18
C THR A 26 -2.65 -13.15 -1.94
N VAL A 27 -3.84 -13.37 -1.39
CA VAL A 27 -4.24 -12.71 -0.14
C VAL A 27 -3.24 -13.01 0.99
N ARG A 28 -2.76 -14.26 1.03
CA ARG A 28 -1.79 -14.69 2.04
C ARG A 28 -0.47 -13.93 1.93
N GLU A 29 0.01 -13.73 0.71
CA GLU A 29 1.23 -12.96 0.48
C GLU A 29 1.07 -11.51 0.90
N ILE A 30 -0.08 -10.92 0.58
CA ILE A 30 -0.38 -9.55 0.99
C ILE A 30 -0.45 -9.45 2.51
N ALA A 31 -1.17 -10.37 3.16
CA ALA A 31 -1.30 -10.38 4.62
C ALA A 31 0.07 -10.44 5.29
N LYS A 32 0.95 -11.30 4.79
CA LYS A 32 2.33 -11.40 5.28
C LYS A 32 3.09 -10.09 5.11
N SER A 33 2.96 -9.48 3.96
CA SER A 33 3.71 -8.26 3.61
C SER A 33 3.29 -7.07 4.46
N ILE A 34 2.00 -6.94 4.74
CA ILE A 34 1.50 -5.85 5.58
C ILE A 34 1.45 -6.20 7.07
N ARG A 35 1.84 -7.42 7.43
CA ARG A 35 1.86 -7.93 8.81
C ARG A 35 0.48 -7.87 9.47
N GLN A 36 -0.52 -8.32 8.74
CA GLN A 36 -1.89 -8.33 9.22
C GLN A 36 -2.46 -9.75 9.15
N ASP A 37 -3.48 -9.99 9.96
CA ASP A 37 -4.20 -11.26 9.97
C ASP A 37 -4.83 -11.53 8.59
N TYR A 38 -4.84 -12.80 8.19
CA TYR A 38 -5.38 -13.21 6.89
C TYR A 38 -6.83 -12.80 6.72
N ARG A 39 -7.66 -13.02 7.75
CA ARG A 39 -9.09 -12.72 7.68
C ARG A 39 -9.36 -11.23 7.48
N ILE A 40 -8.65 -10.39 8.24
CA ILE A 40 -8.77 -8.94 8.12
C ILE A 40 -8.33 -8.49 6.73
N THR A 41 -7.22 -9.03 6.26
CA THR A 41 -6.70 -8.72 4.92
C THR A 41 -7.68 -9.16 3.84
N TYR A 42 -8.22 -10.37 3.96
CA TYR A 42 -9.19 -10.88 3.00
C TYR A 42 -10.42 -9.97 2.91
N ASN A 43 -11.00 -9.59 4.04
CA ASN A 43 -12.17 -8.73 4.08
C ASN A 43 -11.89 -7.35 3.48
N SER A 44 -10.71 -6.81 3.77
CA SER A 44 -10.30 -5.51 3.23
C SER A 44 -10.10 -5.58 1.72
N ILE A 45 -9.51 -6.65 1.22
CA ILE A 45 -9.34 -6.87 -0.22
C ILE A 45 -10.70 -7.01 -0.90
N GLU A 46 -11.64 -7.74 -0.30
CA GLU A 46 -12.99 -7.87 -0.87
C GLU A 46 -13.68 -6.51 -0.98
N ASN A 47 -13.53 -5.65 0.03
CA ASN A 47 -14.04 -4.28 -0.05
C ASN A 47 -13.42 -3.49 -1.19
N LEU A 48 -12.10 -3.60 -1.36
CA LEU A 48 -11.40 -2.91 -2.44
C LEU A 48 -11.80 -3.44 -3.81
N VAL A 49 -12.02 -4.74 -3.92
CA VAL A 49 -12.51 -5.36 -5.17
C VAL A 49 -13.90 -4.84 -5.49
N ASN A 50 -14.79 -4.77 -4.51
CA ASN A 50 -16.16 -4.27 -4.70
C ASN A 50 -16.16 -2.80 -5.11
N ARG A 51 -15.16 -2.03 -4.70
CA ARG A 51 -15.02 -0.62 -5.08
C ARG A 51 -14.29 -0.45 -6.42
N GLY A 52 -13.85 -1.54 -7.03
CA GLY A 52 -13.15 -1.50 -8.32
C GLY A 52 -11.71 -1.04 -8.26
N ILE A 53 -11.11 -0.99 -7.07
CA ILE A 53 -9.73 -0.52 -6.88
C ILE A 53 -8.74 -1.66 -7.06
N VAL A 54 -9.12 -2.86 -6.64
CA VAL A 54 -8.30 -4.06 -6.75
C VAL A 54 -9.00 -5.06 -7.68
N GLU A 55 -8.25 -5.72 -8.52
CA GLU A 55 -8.73 -6.78 -9.39
C GLU A 55 -8.28 -8.14 -8.89
N LYS A 56 -9.16 -9.12 -9.01
CA LYS A 56 -8.81 -10.53 -8.82
C LYS A 56 -8.56 -11.17 -10.18
N VAL A 57 -7.40 -11.78 -10.33
CA VAL A 57 -7.04 -12.52 -11.55
C VAL A 57 -6.84 -13.97 -11.15
N LYS A 58 -7.51 -14.87 -11.88
CA LYS A 58 -7.38 -16.30 -11.62
C LYS A 58 -6.34 -16.91 -12.55
N LYS A 59 -5.30 -17.50 -11.98
CA LYS A 59 -4.26 -18.21 -12.72
C LYS A 59 -4.12 -19.60 -12.12
N ALA A 60 -4.35 -20.63 -12.94
CA ALA A 60 -4.18 -22.02 -12.53
C ALA A 60 -4.85 -22.33 -11.17
N ASN A 61 -6.12 -21.97 -11.02
CA ASN A 61 -6.92 -22.14 -9.79
C ASN A 61 -6.48 -21.32 -8.58
N ILE A 62 -5.53 -20.40 -8.76
CA ILE A 62 -5.08 -19.51 -7.71
C ILE A 62 -5.63 -18.11 -7.96
N ASN A 63 -6.23 -17.49 -6.94
CA ASN A 63 -6.71 -16.13 -7.05
C ASN A 63 -5.58 -15.16 -6.68
N LEU A 64 -5.25 -14.29 -7.62
CA LEU A 64 -4.23 -13.26 -7.45
C LEU A 64 -4.86 -11.89 -7.43
N CYS A 65 -4.31 -11.00 -6.62
CA CYS A 65 -4.80 -9.63 -6.47
C CYS A 65 -3.78 -8.66 -7.04
N LYS A 66 -4.27 -7.66 -7.75
CA LYS A 66 -3.44 -6.57 -8.27
C LYS A 66 -4.27 -5.31 -8.31
N ILE A 67 -3.57 -4.17 -8.42
CA ILE A 67 -4.24 -2.89 -8.56
C ILE A 67 -5.00 -2.88 -9.89
N SER A 68 -6.22 -2.33 -9.88
CA SER A 68 -7.00 -2.19 -11.10
C SER A 68 -6.50 -1.00 -11.90
N LEU A 69 -6.30 -1.17 -13.20
CA LEU A 69 -5.95 -0.07 -14.10
C LEU A 69 -7.09 0.94 -14.24
N LYS A 70 -8.29 0.54 -13.82
CA LYS A 70 -9.47 1.41 -13.83
C LYS A 70 -9.69 2.09 -12.48
N ALA A 71 -8.75 1.93 -11.54
CA ALA A 71 -8.88 2.53 -10.22
C ALA A 71 -8.95 4.06 -10.33
N ASP A 72 -9.65 4.66 -9.39
CA ASP A 72 -9.82 6.10 -9.32
C ASP A 72 -8.46 6.79 -9.21
N VAL A 73 -8.23 7.76 -10.08
CA VAL A 73 -6.99 8.55 -10.09
C VAL A 73 -6.77 9.25 -8.75
N GLU A 74 -7.84 9.69 -8.10
CA GLU A 74 -7.74 10.34 -6.79
C GLU A 74 -7.17 9.41 -5.73
N ILE A 75 -7.60 8.15 -5.73
CA ILE A 75 -7.10 7.15 -4.79
C ILE A 75 -5.63 6.86 -5.06
N PHE A 76 -5.26 6.70 -6.33
CA PHE A 76 -3.87 6.52 -6.73
C PHE A 76 -3.01 7.68 -6.25
N SER A 77 -3.45 8.89 -6.52
CA SER A 77 -2.72 10.11 -6.14
C SER A 77 -2.58 10.21 -4.62
N TYR A 78 -3.62 9.87 -3.89
CA TYR A 78 -3.59 9.90 -2.42
C TYR A 78 -2.55 8.92 -1.87
N ILE A 79 -2.54 7.68 -2.37
CA ILE A 79 -1.60 6.66 -1.91
C ILE A 79 -0.16 7.05 -2.28
N GLU A 80 0.04 7.57 -3.48
CA GLU A 80 1.36 8.05 -3.90
C GLU A 80 1.83 9.21 -3.03
N TYR A 81 0.92 10.10 -2.65
CA TYR A 81 1.22 11.18 -1.73
C TYR A 81 1.68 10.65 -0.37
N LEU A 82 0.98 9.66 0.18
CA LEU A 82 1.36 9.06 1.46
C LEU A 82 2.74 8.41 1.41
N ARG A 83 3.03 7.73 0.30
CA ARG A 83 4.35 7.11 0.10
C ARG A 83 5.44 8.17 0.03
N ALA A 84 5.18 9.27 -0.65
CA ALA A 84 6.13 10.38 -0.75
C ALA A 84 6.38 11.01 0.62
N LEU A 85 5.35 11.20 1.42
CA LEU A 85 5.49 11.73 2.78
C LEU A 85 6.38 10.84 3.64
N GLU A 86 6.18 9.53 3.59
CA GLU A 86 7.02 8.58 4.33
C GLU A 86 8.47 8.68 3.91
N PHE A 87 8.72 8.78 2.61
CA PHE A 87 10.06 8.91 2.07
C PHE A 87 10.72 10.20 2.55
N PHE A 88 10.02 11.32 2.47
CA PHE A 88 10.55 12.61 2.93
C PHE A 88 10.82 12.62 4.43
N ASN A 89 9.96 11.99 5.22
CA ASN A 89 10.16 11.90 6.66
C ASN A 89 11.42 11.09 6.98
N ARG A 90 11.66 10.01 6.27
CA ARG A 90 12.88 9.21 6.43
C ARG A 90 14.12 10.02 6.07
N LEU A 91 14.06 10.80 5.01
CA LEU A 91 15.17 11.67 4.63
C LEU A 91 15.46 12.71 5.69
N LYS A 92 14.42 13.28 6.28
CA LYS A 92 14.56 14.23 7.39
C LYS A 92 15.28 13.59 8.58
N GLU A 93 14.88 12.40 8.96
CA GLU A 93 15.49 11.66 10.06
C GLU A 93 16.98 11.40 9.78
N ILE A 94 17.31 10.97 8.57
CA ILE A 94 18.68 10.72 8.16
C ILE A 94 19.51 12.02 8.23
N LYS A 95 18.95 13.14 7.77
CA LYS A 95 19.62 14.44 7.83
C LYS A 95 19.88 14.87 9.28
N LEU A 96 18.92 14.68 10.16
CA LEU A 96 19.08 15.03 11.58
C LEU A 96 20.18 14.20 12.23
N ILE A 97 20.19 12.90 11.99
CA ILE A 97 21.21 12.01 12.50
C ILE A 97 22.60 12.43 11.97
N ARG A 98 22.68 12.72 10.69
CA ARG A 98 23.91 13.14 10.06
C ARG A 98 24.44 14.46 10.65
N ASN A 99 23.57 15.42 10.87
CA ASN A 99 23.93 16.70 11.47
C ASN A 99 24.41 16.51 12.91
N ASP A 100 23.77 15.66 13.70
CA ASP A 100 24.18 15.34 15.05
C ASP A 100 25.58 14.71 15.06
N LEU A 101 25.84 13.81 14.14
CA LEU A 101 27.17 13.18 14.01
C LEU A 101 28.25 14.20 13.64
N LEU A 102 27.93 15.10 12.70
CA LEU A 102 28.86 16.14 12.29
C LEU A 102 29.15 17.13 13.40
N ASN A 103 28.16 17.43 14.24
CA ASN A 103 28.32 18.35 15.36
C ASN A 103 29.13 17.75 16.52
N LYS A 104 29.28 16.43 16.55
CA LYS A 104 30.03 15.72 17.58
C LYS A 104 31.50 15.50 17.21
N ILE A 105 31.88 15.81 16.00
CA ILE A 105 33.26 15.70 15.54
C ILE A 105 33.96 17.02 15.88
N PRO A 106 35.03 16.99 16.73
CA PRO A 106 35.74 18.22 17.07
C PRO A 106 36.48 18.84 15.90
#